data_1c1e36c1d88bdb12b93ffeaadfa64a12
#
_entry.id   1c1e36c1d88bdb12b93ffeaadfa64a12
#
_cell.length_a   1.000
_cell.length_b   1.000
_cell.length_c   1.000
_cell.angle_alpha   90.00
_cell.angle_beta   90.00
_cell.angle_gamma   90.00
#
_symmetry.space_group_name_H-M   'P 1'
#
loop_
_entity.id
_entity.type
_entity.pdbx_description
1 polymer ?
#
loop_
_entity_poly.entity_id
_entity_poly.type
_entity_poly.pdbx_seq_one_letter_code
_entity_poly.pdbx_strand_id
1 'polypeptide(L)'
;MKYRQWLFSIVLGCMTVMPAAAQWDPEHPATGNLRFTWIHGSISAKANTDVRVQVHRYNEHTFILRQNPAIHWEAPFMYLLMGEERAVLLDAGATEEAEYFPLRQVVDRLIERWQQANGVPKMPLMVLTLGSDTSQIAALGQFEDRPDTVVVGGDDVLRSTVLGGDWPSKGKLDLGGRVLDVLPTPGLDASAISVFDGWSKLLFTGNTLYPGRLVIRDFPQYLDSLEALVEFSATNTIRWIMGGRIEMSAEPGLDFMLRSNYRPNERALQLSTAELRDAANIVRLINGREDIHIHDDFIVMHGVGRGARAYGWPVYIPEQFQKNRTR
;
A
#
# COMPACT_ATOMS: atom_id res chain seq x y z
N MET A 1 63.47 30.74 -37.78
CA MET A 1 62.05 30.71 -37.43
C MET A 1 61.71 29.28 -37.02
N LYS A 2 61.45 29.00 -35.72
CA LYS A 2 61.14 27.67 -35.17
C LYS A 2 59.65 27.66 -34.85
N TYR A 3 58.86 26.84 -35.59
CA TYR A 3 57.44 26.58 -35.26
C TYR A 3 57.34 25.56 -34.13
N ARG A 4 56.72 25.96 -33.03
CA ARG A 4 56.39 25.11 -31.90
C ARG A 4 54.97 24.55 -32.11
N GLN A 5 54.84 23.26 -32.40
CA GLN A 5 53.55 22.58 -32.44
C GLN A 5 53.07 22.34 -31.02
N TRP A 6 51.83 22.78 -30.74
CA TRP A 6 51.09 22.46 -29.51
C TRP A 6 50.23 21.27 -29.78
N LEU A 7 50.54 20.16 -29.11
CA LEU A 7 49.65 18.95 -29.08
C LEU A 7 48.57 19.19 -28.00
N PHE A 8 47.34 19.35 -28.43
CA PHE A 8 46.17 19.30 -27.54
C PHE A 8 45.82 17.81 -27.30
N SER A 9 46.08 17.31 -26.10
CA SER A 9 45.55 16.01 -25.65
C SER A 9 44.10 16.18 -25.26
N ILE A 10 43.21 15.63 -26.10
CA ILE A 10 41.80 15.48 -25.72
C ILE A 10 41.71 14.30 -24.77
N VAL A 11 41.49 14.57 -23.50
CA VAL A 11 41.11 13.56 -22.51
C VAL A 11 39.62 13.23 -22.73
N LEU A 12 39.39 12.10 -23.41
CA LEU A 12 38.05 11.55 -23.55
C LEU A 12 37.66 10.93 -22.20
N GLY A 13 36.89 11.69 -21.42
CA GLY A 13 36.31 11.19 -20.18
C GLY A 13 35.34 10.05 -20.51
N CYS A 14 35.75 8.82 -20.21
CA CYS A 14 34.86 7.67 -20.26
C CYS A 14 33.82 7.87 -19.14
N MET A 15 32.64 8.37 -19.47
CA MET A 15 31.48 8.24 -18.59
C MET A 15 31.12 6.76 -18.58
N THR A 16 31.50 6.07 -17.51
CA THR A 16 30.98 4.74 -17.23
C THR A 16 29.49 4.87 -16.95
N VAL A 17 28.67 4.59 -17.96
CA VAL A 17 27.25 4.34 -17.77
C VAL A 17 27.17 3.07 -16.91
N MET A 18 26.82 3.23 -15.63
CA MET A 18 26.51 2.06 -14.80
C MET A 18 25.37 1.30 -15.47
N PRO A 19 25.43 -0.03 -15.56
CA PRO A 19 24.34 -0.81 -16.10
C PRO A 19 23.09 -0.60 -15.23
N ALA A 20 21.95 -0.35 -15.87
CA ALA A 20 20.65 -0.11 -15.24
C ALA A 20 20.27 -1.17 -14.16
N ALA A 21 20.75 -2.40 -14.29
CA ALA A 21 20.54 -3.48 -13.34
C ALA A 21 21.07 -3.19 -11.91
N ALA A 22 22.03 -2.27 -11.74
CA ALA A 22 22.56 -1.92 -10.42
C ALA A 22 21.64 -0.99 -9.61
N GLN A 23 20.68 -0.33 -10.27
CA GLN A 23 19.78 0.63 -9.63
C GLN A 23 18.73 -0.06 -8.74
N TRP A 24 18.33 -1.29 -9.07
CA TRP A 24 17.25 -2.04 -8.41
C TRP A 24 17.74 -3.26 -7.62
N ASP A 25 18.99 -3.20 -7.15
CA ASP A 25 19.61 -4.31 -6.42
C ASP A 25 18.94 -4.49 -5.04
N PRO A 26 18.31 -5.65 -4.76
CA PRO A 26 17.70 -5.93 -3.47
C PRO A 26 18.70 -6.05 -2.31
N GLU A 27 19.98 -6.25 -2.60
CA GLU A 27 21.06 -6.27 -1.58
C GLU A 27 21.45 -4.85 -1.15
N HIS A 28 21.15 -3.86 -2.01
CA HIS A 28 21.32 -2.44 -1.70
C HIS A 28 19.99 -1.73 -1.68
N PRO A 29 19.12 -2.00 -0.68
CA PRO A 29 17.75 -1.52 -0.66
C PRO A 29 17.67 0.00 -0.58
N ALA A 30 16.79 0.59 -1.39
CA ALA A 30 16.48 2.00 -1.31
C ALA A 30 15.69 2.32 -0.05
N THR A 31 16.31 3.06 0.83
CA THR A 31 15.62 3.56 2.02
C THR A 31 14.80 4.80 1.68
N GLY A 32 13.67 4.94 2.35
CA GLY A 32 12.82 6.13 2.25
C GLY A 32 12.47 6.69 3.61
N ASN A 33 11.72 7.77 3.62
CA ASN A 33 11.31 8.48 4.81
C ASN A 33 9.80 8.33 5.03
N LEU A 34 9.39 7.84 6.20
CA LEU A 34 7.99 7.76 6.64
C LEU A 34 7.67 8.80 7.74
N ARG A 35 8.60 9.69 8.09
CA ARG A 35 8.34 10.81 9.00
C ARG A 35 7.54 11.87 8.26
N PHE A 36 6.24 11.72 8.27
CA PHE A 36 5.33 12.55 7.52
C PHE A 36 4.00 12.67 8.26
N THR A 37 3.38 13.85 8.22
CA THR A 37 2.06 14.07 8.80
C THR A 37 1.01 13.91 7.72
N TRP A 38 0.15 12.91 7.91
CA TRP A 38 -0.97 12.68 7.00
C TRP A 38 -2.09 13.68 7.26
N ILE A 39 -2.76 14.12 6.18
CA ILE A 39 -4.00 14.87 6.33
C ILE A 39 -5.00 14.02 7.12
N HIS A 40 -5.64 14.62 8.09
CA HIS A 40 -6.50 13.92 9.04
C HIS A 40 -7.97 14.37 8.94
N GLY A 41 -8.29 15.14 7.90
CA GLY A 41 -9.63 15.67 7.67
C GLY A 41 -9.97 16.88 8.56
N SER A 42 -11.26 17.16 8.66
CA SER A 42 -11.78 18.31 9.40
C SER A 42 -13.11 17.95 10.06
N ILE A 43 -13.41 18.55 11.19
CA ILE A 43 -14.71 18.44 11.89
C ILE A 43 -15.87 18.81 10.94
N SER A 44 -15.62 19.76 10.03
CA SER A 44 -16.56 20.11 8.96
C SER A 44 -15.92 19.86 7.61
N ALA A 45 -16.48 18.94 6.83
CA ALA A 45 -16.00 18.68 5.47
C ALA A 45 -16.04 19.95 4.58
N LYS A 46 -17.00 20.84 4.81
CA LYS A 46 -17.12 22.13 4.09
C LYS A 46 -15.99 23.12 4.42
N ALA A 47 -15.40 23.01 5.61
CA ALA A 47 -14.30 23.85 6.05
C ALA A 47 -12.92 23.22 5.77
N ASN A 48 -12.87 22.03 5.19
CA ASN A 48 -11.63 21.35 4.86
C ASN A 48 -10.95 22.07 3.68
N THR A 49 -9.71 22.50 3.88
CA THR A 49 -8.86 23.17 2.88
C THR A 49 -7.69 22.30 2.42
N ASP A 50 -7.59 21.06 2.93
CA ASP A 50 -6.54 20.13 2.53
C ASP A 50 -6.68 19.70 1.06
N VAL A 51 -5.56 19.30 0.48
CA VAL A 51 -5.53 18.76 -0.88
C VAL A 51 -6.42 17.51 -1.00
N ARG A 52 -7.00 17.29 -2.18
CA ARG A 52 -7.88 16.14 -2.43
C ARG A 52 -7.13 14.81 -2.39
N VAL A 53 -5.89 14.81 -2.89
CA VAL A 53 -4.96 13.69 -2.85
C VAL A 53 -3.65 14.22 -2.28
N GLN A 54 -3.27 13.78 -1.10
CA GLN A 54 -1.97 14.07 -0.52
C GLN A 54 -0.94 13.11 -1.10
N VAL A 55 0.23 13.64 -1.45
CA VAL A 55 1.34 12.87 -2.00
C VAL A 55 2.55 13.00 -1.09
N HIS A 56 3.11 11.88 -0.69
CA HIS A 56 4.38 11.78 0.00
C HIS A 56 5.40 11.02 -0.86
N ARG A 57 6.55 11.62 -1.10
CA ARG A 57 7.66 10.94 -1.75
C ARG A 57 8.45 10.14 -0.71
N TYR A 58 8.20 8.82 -0.65
CA TYR A 58 8.94 7.92 0.24
C TYR A 58 10.42 7.86 -0.13
N ASN A 59 10.72 7.67 -1.41
CA ASN A 59 12.04 7.83 -2.03
C ASN A 59 11.87 8.35 -3.47
N GLU A 60 12.93 8.35 -4.27
CA GLU A 60 12.90 8.90 -5.63
C GLU A 60 11.99 8.12 -6.59
N HIS A 61 11.70 6.86 -6.30
CA HIS A 61 10.98 5.94 -7.17
C HIS A 61 9.71 5.37 -6.52
N THR A 62 9.34 5.86 -5.33
CA THR A 62 8.18 5.34 -4.58
C THR A 62 7.40 6.48 -3.95
N PHE A 63 6.12 6.58 -4.29
CA PHE A 63 5.21 7.62 -3.80
C PHE A 63 4.05 6.98 -3.06
N ILE A 64 3.69 7.57 -1.92
CA ILE A 64 2.52 7.21 -1.13
C ILE A 64 1.47 8.28 -1.34
N LEU A 65 0.30 7.90 -1.80
CA LEU A 65 -0.83 8.78 -2.02
C LEU A 65 -1.89 8.51 -0.97
N ARG A 66 -2.55 9.56 -0.48
CA ARG A 66 -3.67 9.43 0.45
C ARG A 66 -4.85 10.23 -0.05
N GLN A 67 -6.02 9.61 -0.09
CA GLN A 67 -7.28 10.28 -0.32
C GLN A 67 -7.67 11.14 0.89
N ASN A 68 -8.21 12.35 0.65
CA ASN A 68 -8.64 13.23 1.73
C ASN A 68 -9.84 12.64 2.50
N PRO A 69 -9.77 12.53 3.83
CA PRO A 69 -10.88 12.05 4.66
C PRO A 69 -12.17 12.85 4.52
N ALA A 70 -12.09 14.12 4.13
CA ALA A 70 -13.27 14.95 3.89
C ALA A 70 -14.01 14.55 2.60
N ILE A 71 -13.35 13.85 1.66
CA ILE A 71 -13.96 13.31 0.44
C ILE A 71 -14.57 11.94 0.72
N HIS A 72 -13.79 11.05 1.34
CA HIS A 72 -14.26 9.74 1.72
C HIS A 72 -13.69 9.34 3.08
N TRP A 73 -14.55 8.91 3.98
CA TRP A 73 -14.18 8.60 5.38
C TRP A 73 -13.15 7.47 5.53
N GLU A 74 -13.03 6.55 4.59
CA GLU A 74 -12.00 5.51 4.62
C GLU A 74 -10.61 6.08 4.36
N ALA A 75 -10.50 7.17 3.61
CA ALA A 75 -9.25 7.87 3.31
C ALA A 75 -8.10 6.93 2.93
N PRO A 76 -8.30 6.06 1.90
CA PRO A 76 -7.35 5.01 1.60
C PRO A 76 -6.00 5.55 1.13
N PHE A 77 -4.99 4.71 1.31
CA PHE A 77 -3.67 4.90 0.74
C PHE A 77 -3.53 4.11 -0.55
N MET A 78 -2.80 4.69 -1.49
CA MET A 78 -2.40 4.10 -2.77
C MET A 78 -0.90 4.28 -2.92
N TYR A 79 -0.25 3.39 -3.67
CA TYR A 79 1.20 3.41 -3.78
C TYR A 79 1.61 3.40 -5.24
N LEU A 80 2.41 4.39 -5.67
CA LEU A 80 2.93 4.48 -7.02
C LEU A 80 4.41 4.11 -7.00
N LEU A 81 4.75 3.02 -7.68
CA LEU A 81 6.10 2.47 -7.76
C LEU A 81 6.61 2.63 -9.19
N MET A 82 7.77 3.26 -9.36
CA MET A 82 8.44 3.43 -10.65
C MET A 82 9.47 2.33 -10.86
N GLY A 83 9.49 1.74 -12.05
CA GLY A 83 10.57 0.91 -12.56
C GLY A 83 11.20 1.57 -13.80
N GLU A 84 12.04 0.85 -14.56
CA GLU A 84 12.65 1.40 -15.76
C GLU A 84 11.72 1.34 -16.98
N GLU A 85 10.87 0.31 -17.06
CA GLU A 85 10.02 0.06 -18.23
C GLU A 85 8.56 0.43 -17.98
N ARG A 86 8.10 0.38 -16.72
CA ARG A 86 6.72 0.71 -16.35
C ARG A 86 6.60 1.15 -14.90
N ALA A 87 5.54 1.87 -14.62
CA ALA A 87 5.09 2.16 -13.26
C ALA A 87 3.94 1.22 -12.87
N VAL A 88 3.77 0.98 -11.57
CA VAL A 88 2.55 0.36 -11.03
C VAL A 88 1.92 1.27 -9.97
N LEU A 89 0.62 1.45 -10.08
CA LEU A 89 -0.22 2.03 -9.03
C LEU A 89 -0.93 0.90 -8.30
N LEU A 90 -0.69 0.76 -7.02
CA LEU A 90 -1.39 -0.20 -6.15
C LEU A 90 -2.61 0.49 -5.54
N ASP A 91 -3.78 -0.04 -5.83
CA ASP A 91 -5.11 0.48 -5.48
C ASP A 91 -5.50 1.83 -6.14
N ALA A 92 -6.80 2.11 -6.19
CA ALA A 92 -7.37 3.26 -6.89
C ALA A 92 -8.35 4.09 -6.04
N GLY A 93 -8.27 3.98 -4.70
CA GLY A 93 -9.05 4.84 -3.81
C GLY A 93 -10.55 4.53 -3.75
N ALA A 94 -11.29 5.39 -3.04
CA ALA A 94 -12.67 5.17 -2.60
C ALA A 94 -13.69 6.13 -3.25
N THR A 95 -13.32 6.86 -4.29
CA THR A 95 -14.20 7.82 -4.96
C THR A 95 -13.98 7.79 -6.47
N GLU A 96 -15.03 7.55 -7.21
CA GLU A 96 -15.01 7.38 -8.66
C GLU A 96 -14.80 8.72 -9.40
N GLU A 97 -15.51 9.76 -8.96
CA GLU A 97 -15.60 11.01 -9.67
C GLU A 97 -14.29 11.81 -9.60
N ALA A 98 -13.67 12.02 -10.75
CA ALA A 98 -12.43 12.79 -10.88
C ALA A 98 -12.57 14.27 -10.43
N GLU A 99 -13.79 14.82 -10.44
CA GLU A 99 -14.07 16.16 -9.92
C GLU A 99 -13.72 16.26 -8.43
N TYR A 100 -14.05 15.22 -7.65
CA TYR A 100 -13.79 15.20 -6.20
C TYR A 100 -12.46 14.55 -5.86
N PHE A 101 -12.08 13.52 -6.62
CA PHE A 101 -10.87 12.75 -6.39
C PHE A 101 -10.08 12.56 -7.70
N PRO A 102 -9.26 13.54 -8.12
CA PRO A 102 -8.55 13.54 -9.39
C PRO A 102 -7.31 12.66 -9.37
N LEU A 103 -7.48 11.34 -9.11
CA LEU A 103 -6.37 10.40 -8.90
C LEU A 103 -5.50 10.29 -10.14
N ARG A 104 -6.10 10.06 -11.32
CA ARG A 104 -5.37 9.96 -12.60
C ARG A 104 -4.50 11.19 -12.83
N GLN A 105 -5.05 12.39 -12.67
CA GLN A 105 -4.32 13.63 -12.90
C GLN A 105 -3.11 13.77 -11.96
N VAL A 106 -3.23 13.30 -10.70
CA VAL A 106 -2.12 13.32 -9.75
C VAL A 106 -1.05 12.31 -10.17
N VAL A 107 -1.45 11.10 -10.53
CA VAL A 107 -0.54 10.03 -10.98
C VAL A 107 0.20 10.45 -12.24
N ASP A 108 -0.49 11.02 -13.24
CA ASP A 108 0.12 11.49 -14.49
C ASP A 108 1.21 12.54 -14.20
N ARG A 109 0.92 13.53 -13.36
CA ARG A 109 1.92 14.55 -12.98
C ARG A 109 3.14 13.97 -12.26
N LEU A 110 2.97 12.91 -11.46
CA LEU A 110 4.08 12.23 -10.79
C LEU A 110 4.93 11.47 -11.79
N ILE A 111 4.30 10.74 -12.71
CA ILE A 111 4.98 10.00 -13.78
C ILE A 111 5.74 10.99 -14.69
N GLU A 112 5.11 12.05 -15.16
CA GLU A 112 5.75 13.08 -16.01
C GLU A 112 6.98 13.71 -15.35
N ARG A 113 6.89 14.10 -14.09
CA ARG A 113 8.02 14.65 -13.33
C ARG A 113 9.15 13.65 -13.16
N TRP A 114 8.79 12.40 -12.89
CA TRP A 114 9.77 11.33 -12.74
C TRP A 114 10.48 11.05 -14.09
N GLN A 115 9.74 10.98 -15.19
CA GLN A 115 10.28 10.83 -16.54
C GLN A 115 11.28 11.96 -16.87
N GLN A 116 10.89 13.20 -16.62
CA GLN A 116 11.77 14.36 -16.84
C GLN A 116 13.07 14.29 -16.03
N ALA A 117 12.95 13.86 -14.75
CA ALA A 117 14.11 13.78 -13.86
C ALA A 117 15.07 12.62 -14.22
N ASN A 118 14.55 11.55 -14.82
CA ASN A 118 15.31 10.33 -15.11
C ASN A 118 15.61 10.15 -16.62
N GLY A 119 15.18 11.08 -17.47
CA GLY A 119 15.41 11.00 -18.93
C GLY A 119 14.66 9.86 -19.62
N VAL A 120 13.55 9.39 -19.05
CA VAL A 120 12.74 8.30 -19.58
C VAL A 120 11.63 8.86 -20.47
N PRO A 121 11.61 8.57 -21.78
CA PRO A 121 10.68 9.22 -22.71
C PRO A 121 9.24 8.69 -22.60
N LYS A 122 9.05 7.47 -22.14
CA LYS A 122 7.76 6.80 -22.04
C LYS A 122 7.68 5.93 -20.79
N MET A 123 6.56 6.02 -20.06
CA MET A 123 6.31 5.22 -18.87
C MET A 123 4.89 4.65 -18.91
N PRO A 124 4.72 3.41 -19.40
CA PRO A 124 3.45 2.69 -19.28
C PRO A 124 3.04 2.55 -17.81
N LEU A 125 1.74 2.51 -17.55
CA LEU A 125 1.19 2.35 -16.21
C LEU A 125 0.43 1.02 -16.12
N MET A 126 0.63 0.32 -15.02
CA MET A 126 -0.28 -0.72 -14.55
C MET A 126 -1.02 -0.20 -13.32
N VAL A 127 -2.34 -0.36 -13.27
CA VAL A 127 -3.13 -0.15 -12.06
C VAL A 127 -3.50 -1.53 -11.55
N LEU A 128 -2.93 -1.93 -10.41
CA LEU A 128 -3.12 -3.25 -9.81
C LEU A 128 -3.84 -3.10 -8.47
N THR A 129 -5.04 -3.67 -8.35
CA THR A 129 -5.77 -3.62 -7.07
C THR A 129 -5.32 -4.74 -6.13
N LEU A 130 -5.13 -4.40 -4.87
CA LEU A 130 -4.78 -5.35 -3.82
C LEU A 130 -5.99 -6.12 -3.27
N GLY A 131 -7.18 -5.77 -3.71
CA GLY A 131 -8.45 -6.42 -3.37
C GLY A 131 -9.60 -5.90 -4.23
N SER A 132 -10.83 -6.22 -3.85
CA SER A 132 -12.08 -5.81 -4.51
C SER A 132 -12.95 -4.87 -3.67
N ASP A 133 -12.47 -4.43 -2.51
CA ASP A 133 -13.19 -3.46 -1.68
C ASP A 133 -13.31 -2.11 -2.39
N THR A 134 -14.47 -1.45 -2.25
CA THR A 134 -14.73 -0.16 -2.91
C THR A 134 -13.68 0.91 -2.58
N SER A 135 -13.03 0.82 -1.42
CA SER A 135 -11.92 1.71 -1.05
C SER A 135 -10.64 1.48 -1.85
N GLN A 136 -10.57 0.41 -2.65
CA GLN A 136 -9.41 0.04 -3.45
C GLN A 136 -9.65 0.20 -4.96
N ILE A 137 -10.91 0.19 -5.40
CA ILE A 137 -11.27 0.06 -6.82
C ILE A 137 -12.08 1.23 -7.39
N ALA A 138 -12.57 2.16 -6.57
CA ALA A 138 -13.59 3.12 -7.01
C ALA A 138 -13.14 4.00 -8.19
N ALA A 139 -11.89 4.45 -8.23
CA ALA A 139 -11.41 5.32 -9.31
C ALA A 139 -10.75 4.55 -10.48
N LEU A 140 -10.92 3.24 -10.62
CA LEU A 140 -10.37 2.47 -11.75
C LEU A 140 -10.83 3.02 -13.10
N GLY A 141 -12.10 3.44 -13.21
CA GLY A 141 -12.66 4.03 -14.42
C GLY A 141 -11.91 5.26 -14.91
N GLN A 142 -11.19 5.98 -14.04
CA GLN A 142 -10.38 7.13 -14.46
C GLN A 142 -9.17 6.71 -15.33
N PHE A 143 -8.80 5.44 -15.35
CA PHE A 143 -7.63 4.93 -16.07
C PHE A 143 -7.96 4.13 -17.33
N GLU A 144 -9.23 3.83 -17.59
CA GLU A 144 -9.66 2.98 -18.71
C GLU A 144 -9.26 3.55 -20.09
N ASP A 145 -9.36 4.86 -20.26
CA ASP A 145 -9.00 5.56 -21.50
C ASP A 145 -7.59 6.19 -21.47
N ARG A 146 -6.80 5.89 -20.44
CA ARG A 146 -5.43 6.37 -20.35
C ARG A 146 -4.53 5.57 -21.30
N PRO A 147 -3.80 6.24 -22.25
CA PRO A 147 -2.86 5.54 -23.13
C PRO A 147 -1.82 4.72 -22.36
N ASP A 148 -1.39 3.60 -22.96
CA ASP A 148 -0.34 2.73 -22.42
C ASP A 148 -0.60 2.29 -20.98
N THR A 149 -1.87 1.98 -20.67
CA THR A 149 -2.30 1.59 -19.33
C THR A 149 -3.00 0.23 -19.36
N VAL A 150 -2.67 -0.59 -18.37
CA VAL A 150 -3.35 -1.86 -18.09
C VAL A 150 -3.95 -1.79 -16.70
N VAL A 151 -5.27 -2.02 -16.59
CA VAL A 151 -5.99 -2.08 -15.31
C VAL A 151 -6.18 -3.55 -14.95
N VAL A 152 -5.65 -3.96 -13.78
CA VAL A 152 -5.69 -5.33 -13.27
C VAL A 152 -6.46 -5.33 -11.95
N GLY A 153 -7.75 -5.64 -12.03
CA GLY A 153 -8.64 -5.75 -10.88
C GLY A 153 -8.56 -7.13 -10.22
N GLY A 154 -9.67 -7.51 -9.52
CA GLY A 154 -9.82 -8.82 -8.90
C GLY A 154 -10.07 -9.99 -9.86
N ASP A 155 -10.01 -9.78 -11.17
CA ASP A 155 -10.22 -10.83 -12.17
C ASP A 155 -9.02 -11.78 -12.23
N ASP A 156 -9.28 -13.06 -11.94
CA ASP A 156 -8.23 -14.08 -11.85
C ASP A 156 -7.58 -14.40 -13.20
N VAL A 157 -8.32 -14.32 -14.30
CA VAL A 157 -7.79 -14.57 -15.65
C VAL A 157 -6.80 -13.49 -16.03
N LEU A 158 -7.14 -12.25 -15.81
CA LEU A 158 -6.26 -11.12 -16.10
C LEU A 158 -5.04 -11.14 -15.17
N ARG A 159 -5.22 -11.43 -13.88
CA ARG A 159 -4.11 -11.58 -12.93
C ARG A 159 -3.16 -12.69 -13.34
N SER A 160 -3.65 -13.87 -13.68
CA SER A 160 -2.79 -14.99 -14.10
C SER A 160 -2.00 -14.65 -15.38
N THR A 161 -2.61 -13.91 -16.31
CA THR A 161 -1.94 -13.46 -17.52
C THR A 161 -0.81 -12.47 -17.26
N VAL A 162 -1.01 -11.54 -16.32
CA VAL A 162 -0.07 -10.45 -16.03
C VAL A 162 1.03 -10.87 -15.07
N LEU A 163 0.67 -11.66 -14.04
CA LEU A 163 1.59 -12.05 -12.96
C LEU A 163 2.36 -13.33 -13.28
N GLY A 164 1.93 -14.05 -14.32
CA GLY A 164 2.46 -15.35 -14.69
C GLY A 164 2.11 -16.44 -13.67
N GLY A 165 2.13 -17.70 -14.11
CA GLY A 165 1.82 -18.86 -13.27
C GLY A 165 0.33 -19.19 -13.18
N ASP A 166 0.02 -20.21 -12.39
CA ASP A 166 -1.34 -20.63 -12.11
C ASP A 166 -1.85 -19.86 -10.87
N TRP A 167 -2.68 -18.86 -11.08
CA TRP A 167 -3.36 -18.19 -9.97
C TRP A 167 -4.32 -19.19 -9.26
N PRO A 168 -4.37 -19.22 -7.92
CA PRO A 168 -3.81 -18.26 -6.96
C PRO A 168 -2.40 -18.59 -6.43
N SER A 169 -1.48 -18.98 -7.28
CA SER A 169 -0.10 -19.17 -6.88
C SER A 169 0.64 -17.81 -6.71
N LYS A 170 1.85 -17.86 -6.16
CA LYS A 170 2.73 -16.69 -6.08
C LYS A 170 3.11 -16.22 -7.48
N GLY A 171 2.96 -14.92 -7.76
CA GLY A 171 3.36 -14.29 -9.01
C GLY A 171 4.53 -13.33 -8.85
N LYS A 172 5.05 -12.88 -9.96
CA LYS A 172 6.05 -11.81 -10.02
C LYS A 172 5.62 -10.75 -11.03
N LEU A 173 5.88 -9.49 -10.72
CA LEU A 173 5.66 -8.37 -11.61
C LEU A 173 6.99 -7.63 -11.80
N ASP A 174 7.53 -7.68 -12.99
CA ASP A 174 8.73 -6.93 -13.36
C ASP A 174 8.34 -5.56 -13.92
N LEU A 175 8.91 -4.51 -13.32
CA LEU A 175 8.72 -3.12 -13.74
C LEU A 175 9.89 -2.60 -14.60
N GLY A 176 10.77 -3.50 -15.04
CA GLY A 176 12.05 -3.17 -15.68
C GLY A 176 13.17 -3.15 -14.63
N GLY A 177 13.64 -4.36 -14.25
CA GLY A 177 14.65 -4.55 -13.21
C GLY A 177 14.14 -4.48 -11.77
N ARG A 178 13.10 -3.69 -11.48
CA ARG A 178 12.41 -3.69 -10.18
C ARG A 178 11.34 -4.77 -10.17
N VAL A 179 11.66 -5.91 -9.57
CA VAL A 179 10.77 -7.07 -9.50
C VAL A 179 10.00 -7.07 -8.18
N LEU A 180 8.68 -7.16 -8.29
CA LEU A 180 7.76 -7.28 -7.16
C LEU A 180 7.32 -8.74 -7.03
N ASP A 181 7.33 -9.28 -5.79
CA ASP A 181 6.69 -10.55 -5.49
C ASP A 181 5.22 -10.31 -5.14
N VAL A 182 4.32 -11.09 -5.75
CA VAL A 182 2.88 -11.00 -5.54
C VAL A 182 2.41 -12.27 -4.83
N LEU A 183 1.76 -12.09 -3.68
CA LEU A 183 1.30 -13.17 -2.80
C LEU A 183 -0.23 -13.12 -2.68
N PRO A 184 -0.96 -14.21 -2.91
CA PRO A 184 -2.38 -14.26 -2.59
C PRO A 184 -2.55 -14.18 -1.06
N THR A 185 -3.47 -13.32 -0.62
CA THR A 185 -3.78 -13.13 0.81
C THR A 185 -5.29 -13.02 1.06
N PRO A 186 -6.08 -14.03 0.63
CA PRO A 186 -7.52 -14.03 0.83
C PRO A 186 -7.90 -14.11 2.32
N GLY A 187 -9.18 -13.82 2.60
CA GLY A 187 -9.77 -14.02 3.93
C GLY A 187 -10.58 -12.83 4.43
N LEU A 188 -10.10 -11.59 4.30
CA LEU A 188 -10.92 -10.39 4.45
C LEU A 188 -11.62 -10.04 3.13
N ASP A 189 -10.98 -10.32 2.03
CA ASP A 189 -11.44 -10.23 0.66
C ASP A 189 -10.94 -11.48 -0.09
N ALA A 190 -11.82 -12.15 -0.86
CA ALA A 190 -11.46 -13.37 -1.58
C ALA A 190 -10.40 -13.14 -2.67
N SER A 191 -10.36 -11.92 -3.24
CA SER A 191 -9.41 -11.54 -4.29
C SER A 191 -8.16 -10.82 -3.76
N ALA A 192 -7.97 -10.77 -2.43
CA ALA A 192 -6.88 -10.03 -1.84
C ALA A 192 -5.51 -10.60 -2.22
N ILE A 193 -4.58 -9.68 -2.49
CA ILE A 193 -3.17 -9.95 -2.71
C ILE A 193 -2.33 -9.00 -1.87
N SER A 194 -1.12 -9.43 -1.54
CA SER A 194 -0.07 -8.59 -0.99
C SER A 194 1.10 -8.52 -1.96
N VAL A 195 1.76 -7.39 -2.03
CA VAL A 195 2.87 -7.12 -2.97
C VAL A 195 4.11 -6.77 -2.17
N PHE A 196 5.19 -7.53 -2.34
CA PHE A 196 6.47 -7.23 -1.74
C PHE A 196 7.43 -6.63 -2.77
N ASP A 197 7.98 -5.48 -2.43
CA ASP A 197 9.04 -4.85 -3.18
C ASP A 197 10.41 -5.14 -2.51
N GLY A 198 11.13 -6.08 -3.08
CA GLY A 198 12.43 -6.49 -2.56
C GLY A 198 13.48 -5.38 -2.55
N TRP A 199 13.31 -4.34 -3.38
CA TRP A 199 14.23 -3.21 -3.44
C TRP A 199 13.98 -2.18 -2.33
N SER A 200 12.73 -1.79 -2.05
CA SER A 200 12.42 -0.89 -0.92
C SER A 200 12.22 -1.62 0.41
N LYS A 201 12.11 -2.95 0.38
CA LYS A 201 11.77 -3.80 1.53
C LYS A 201 10.40 -3.46 2.13
N LEU A 202 9.47 -2.99 1.30
CA LEU A 202 8.10 -2.71 1.69
C LEU A 202 7.18 -3.86 1.27
N LEU A 203 6.29 -4.27 2.18
CA LEU A 203 5.21 -5.20 1.92
C LEU A 203 3.89 -4.44 1.92
N PHE A 204 3.24 -4.32 0.76
CA PHE A 204 1.95 -3.66 0.59
C PHE A 204 0.83 -4.69 0.76
N THR A 205 0.03 -4.55 1.79
CA THR A 205 -0.97 -5.56 2.20
C THR A 205 -2.42 -5.12 1.93
N GLY A 206 -2.62 -3.93 1.40
CA GLY A 206 -3.98 -3.41 1.19
C GLY A 206 -4.82 -3.50 2.47
N ASN A 207 -5.95 -4.20 2.38
CA ASN A 207 -6.84 -4.41 3.51
C ASN A 207 -6.55 -5.70 4.30
N THR A 208 -5.56 -6.53 3.89
CA THR A 208 -5.23 -7.77 4.60
C THR A 208 -4.66 -7.50 5.99
N LEU A 209 -3.74 -6.51 6.12
CA LEU A 209 -3.19 -6.09 7.40
C LEU A 209 -2.90 -4.58 7.37
N TYR A 210 -3.52 -3.84 8.27
CA TYR A 210 -3.42 -2.39 8.38
C TYR A 210 -3.78 -1.92 9.79
N PRO A 211 -3.41 -0.71 10.19
CA PRO A 211 -3.82 -0.14 11.49
C PRO A 211 -5.32 0.16 11.53
N GLY A 212 -6.13 -0.87 11.78
CA GLY A 212 -7.58 -0.76 11.73
C GLY A 212 -8.33 -2.05 12.07
N ARG A 213 -9.57 -2.14 11.61
CA ARG A 213 -10.49 -3.25 11.90
C ARG A 213 -10.34 -4.35 10.86
N LEU A 214 -9.66 -5.42 11.23
CA LEU A 214 -9.46 -6.62 10.43
C LEU A 214 -10.70 -7.53 10.56
N VAL A 215 -11.69 -7.32 9.68
CA VAL A 215 -12.98 -8.04 9.71
C VAL A 215 -12.87 -9.31 8.88
N ILE A 216 -12.75 -10.44 9.54
CA ILE A 216 -12.56 -11.75 8.91
C ILE A 216 -13.87 -12.21 8.27
N ARG A 217 -13.83 -12.51 6.96
CA ARG A 217 -14.95 -13.07 6.19
C ARG A 217 -14.80 -14.57 6.01
N ASP A 218 -13.58 -15.02 5.70
CA ASP A 218 -13.22 -16.43 5.59
C ASP A 218 -12.07 -16.70 6.56
N PHE A 219 -12.41 -17.37 7.66
CA PHE A 219 -11.47 -17.57 8.75
C PHE A 219 -10.28 -18.47 8.38
N PRO A 220 -10.49 -19.67 7.79
CA PRO A 220 -9.38 -20.53 7.38
C PRO A 220 -8.43 -19.81 6.41
N GLN A 221 -8.97 -19.21 5.36
CA GLN A 221 -8.14 -18.54 4.36
C GLN A 221 -7.37 -17.36 4.95
N TYR A 222 -7.96 -16.62 5.90
CA TYR A 222 -7.27 -15.50 6.51
C TYR A 222 -6.11 -15.96 7.41
N LEU A 223 -6.31 -17.04 8.18
CA LEU A 223 -5.24 -17.63 8.98
C LEU A 223 -4.09 -18.11 8.09
N ASP A 224 -4.41 -18.88 7.04
CA ASP A 224 -3.42 -19.38 6.08
C ASP A 224 -2.65 -18.21 5.42
N SER A 225 -3.34 -17.14 5.08
CA SER A 225 -2.74 -15.93 4.50
C SER A 225 -1.74 -15.25 5.44
N LEU A 226 -2.10 -15.08 6.71
CA LEU A 226 -1.20 -14.49 7.69
C LEU A 226 0.01 -15.40 7.98
N GLU A 227 -0.20 -16.71 8.07
CA GLU A 227 0.88 -17.68 8.26
C GLU A 227 1.84 -17.70 7.06
N ALA A 228 1.33 -17.66 5.84
CA ALA A 228 2.14 -17.53 4.63
C ALA A 228 2.97 -16.25 4.61
N LEU A 229 2.39 -15.11 5.04
CA LEU A 229 3.13 -13.85 5.15
C LEU A 229 4.20 -13.90 6.27
N VAL A 230 3.92 -14.57 7.40
CA VAL A 230 4.91 -14.78 8.47
C VAL A 230 6.06 -15.64 7.95
N GLU A 231 5.78 -16.76 7.26
CA GLU A 231 6.80 -17.60 6.64
C GLU A 231 7.62 -16.83 5.59
N PHE A 232 6.95 -16.05 4.73
CA PHE A 232 7.61 -15.19 3.77
C PHE A 232 8.56 -14.20 4.45
N SER A 233 8.16 -13.62 5.59
CA SER A 233 8.97 -12.69 6.37
C SER A 233 10.21 -13.33 7.03
N ALA A 234 10.22 -14.64 7.19
CA ALA A 234 11.37 -15.35 7.75
C ALA A 234 12.53 -15.46 6.76
N THR A 235 12.22 -15.45 5.47
CA THR A 235 13.22 -15.58 4.38
C THR A 235 13.47 -14.26 3.64
N ASN A 236 12.61 -13.26 3.83
CA ASN A 236 12.70 -11.95 3.20
C ASN A 236 12.73 -10.85 4.24
N THR A 237 13.73 -9.97 4.17
CA THR A 237 13.81 -8.81 5.05
C THR A 237 12.71 -7.83 4.70
N ILE A 238 11.65 -7.77 5.49
CA ILE A 238 10.58 -6.76 5.38
C ILE A 238 10.91 -5.63 6.35
N ARG A 239 11.06 -4.42 5.83
CA ARG A 239 11.31 -3.23 6.64
C ARG A 239 10.02 -2.70 7.25
N TRP A 240 8.98 -2.58 6.42
CA TRP A 240 7.67 -2.10 6.82
C TRP A 240 6.55 -2.79 6.05
N ILE A 241 5.44 -2.97 6.72
CA ILE A 241 4.18 -3.43 6.15
C ILE A 241 3.30 -2.19 5.97
N MET A 242 2.82 -1.98 4.74
CA MET A 242 2.09 -0.79 4.32
C MET A 242 0.64 -1.17 4.01
N GLY A 243 -0.26 -0.84 4.93
CA GLY A 243 -1.68 -1.15 4.77
C GLY A 243 -2.45 -0.15 3.89
N GLY A 244 -3.70 -0.47 3.58
CA GLY A 244 -4.55 0.36 2.71
C GLY A 244 -5.20 1.56 3.41
N ARG A 245 -5.22 1.63 4.75
CA ARG A 245 -5.86 2.72 5.52
C ARG A 245 -5.40 2.76 6.97
N ILE A 246 -5.85 3.79 7.70
CA ILE A 246 -5.66 3.92 9.14
C ILE A 246 -7.03 4.14 9.78
N GLU A 247 -7.41 3.30 10.72
CA GLU A 247 -8.64 3.43 11.52
C GLU A 247 -8.33 3.53 13.02
N MET A 248 -7.06 3.27 13.42
CA MET A 248 -6.60 3.36 14.81
C MET A 248 -6.08 4.75 15.13
N SER A 249 -6.31 5.19 16.36
CA SER A 249 -5.70 6.39 16.93
C SER A 249 -4.28 6.10 17.45
N ALA A 250 -3.53 7.14 17.79
CA ALA A 250 -2.23 6.98 18.44
C ALA A 250 -2.35 6.35 19.84
N GLU A 251 -3.52 6.43 20.48
CA GLU A 251 -3.80 5.74 21.75
C GLU A 251 -3.91 4.23 21.50
N PRO A 252 -3.14 3.39 22.23
CA PRO A 252 -3.15 1.94 22.05
C PRO A 252 -4.56 1.32 22.18
N GLY A 253 -4.94 0.51 21.20
CA GLY A 253 -6.21 -0.22 21.19
C GLY A 253 -7.45 0.65 20.96
N LEU A 254 -7.28 1.94 20.65
CA LEU A 254 -8.39 2.86 20.40
C LEU A 254 -8.54 3.15 18.91
N ASP A 255 -9.71 2.85 18.37
CA ASP A 255 -10.09 3.15 17.00
C ASP A 255 -10.99 4.40 16.90
N PHE A 256 -10.93 5.08 15.76
CA PHE A 256 -11.86 6.16 15.47
C PHE A 256 -13.26 5.61 15.19
N MET A 257 -14.28 6.44 15.47
CA MET A 257 -15.65 6.11 15.14
C MET A 257 -15.77 5.77 13.65
N LEU A 258 -16.53 4.72 13.34
CA LEU A 258 -16.81 4.35 11.97
C LEU A 258 -17.43 5.53 11.21
N ARG A 259 -16.97 5.76 9.98
CA ARG A 259 -17.34 6.90 9.13
C ARG A 259 -16.90 8.27 9.65
N SER A 260 -15.95 8.33 10.58
CA SER A 260 -15.34 9.60 10.95
C SER A 260 -14.49 10.13 9.81
N ASN A 261 -14.75 11.38 9.41
CA ASN A 261 -13.97 12.12 8.41
C ASN A 261 -12.98 13.11 9.07
N TYR A 262 -12.86 13.07 10.40
CA TYR A 262 -11.88 13.81 11.18
C TYR A 262 -11.16 12.87 12.15
N ARG A 263 -9.87 12.63 11.93
CA ARG A 263 -9.07 11.67 12.67
C ARG A 263 -7.72 12.25 13.05
N PRO A 264 -7.71 13.21 14.01
CA PRO A 264 -6.46 13.74 14.54
C PRO A 264 -5.70 12.66 15.30
N ASN A 265 -4.38 12.69 15.30
CA ASN A 265 -3.52 11.74 15.99
C ASN A 265 -3.79 10.27 15.58
N GLU A 266 -3.79 10.00 14.28
CA GLU A 266 -3.84 8.64 13.77
C GLU A 266 -2.59 7.84 14.17
N ARG A 267 -2.75 6.52 14.27
CA ARG A 267 -1.64 5.56 14.37
C ARG A 267 -0.72 5.68 13.17
N ALA A 268 0.52 5.23 13.31
CA ALA A 268 1.44 5.14 12.16
C ALA A 268 0.85 4.23 11.07
N LEU A 269 1.03 4.63 9.80
CA LEU A 269 0.58 3.82 8.65
C LEU A 269 1.31 2.48 8.59
N GLN A 270 2.61 2.50 8.86
CA GLN A 270 3.47 1.33 8.76
C GLN A 270 3.36 0.44 10.00
N LEU A 271 3.28 -0.85 9.76
CA LEU A 271 3.43 -1.90 10.75
C LEU A 271 4.77 -2.63 10.53
N SER A 272 5.22 -3.38 11.53
CA SER A 272 6.40 -4.23 11.43
C SER A 272 6.01 -5.71 11.30
N THR A 273 7.01 -6.58 11.16
CA THR A 273 6.79 -8.03 11.18
C THR A 273 6.44 -8.56 12.58
N ALA A 274 6.58 -7.74 13.64
CA ALA A 274 6.08 -8.10 14.97
C ALA A 274 4.55 -8.07 14.98
N GLU A 275 3.93 -6.97 14.52
CA GLU A 275 2.48 -6.86 14.41
C GLU A 275 1.87 -7.91 13.47
N LEU A 276 2.59 -8.32 12.41
CA LEU A 276 2.15 -9.42 11.54
C LEU A 276 2.09 -10.75 12.32
N ARG A 277 3.12 -11.05 13.11
CA ARG A 277 3.13 -12.26 13.96
C ARG A 277 2.05 -12.20 15.03
N ASP A 278 1.82 -11.03 15.62
CA ASP A 278 0.78 -10.85 16.63
C ASP A 278 -0.60 -11.05 16.00
N ALA A 279 -0.86 -10.53 14.79
CA ALA A 279 -2.10 -10.77 14.06
C ALA A 279 -2.32 -12.28 13.80
N ALA A 280 -1.30 -13.00 13.30
CA ALA A 280 -1.39 -14.44 13.08
C ALA A 280 -1.66 -15.22 14.38
N ASN A 281 -0.98 -14.86 15.47
CA ASN A 281 -1.18 -15.48 16.78
C ASN A 281 -2.60 -15.23 17.34
N ILE A 282 -3.11 -14.01 17.21
CA ILE A 282 -4.46 -13.65 17.66
C ILE A 282 -5.49 -14.45 16.85
N VAL A 283 -5.38 -14.50 15.53
CA VAL A 283 -6.31 -15.26 14.68
C VAL A 283 -6.25 -16.74 15.04
N ARG A 284 -5.07 -17.31 15.27
CA ARG A 284 -4.93 -18.70 15.74
C ARG A 284 -5.61 -18.93 17.09
N LEU A 285 -5.50 -17.99 18.05
CA LEU A 285 -6.14 -18.06 19.37
C LEU A 285 -7.67 -17.96 19.27
N ILE A 286 -8.20 -17.15 18.37
CA ILE A 286 -9.64 -17.05 18.09
C ILE A 286 -10.18 -18.41 17.64
N ASN A 287 -9.43 -19.13 16.81
CA ASN A 287 -9.73 -20.49 16.37
C ASN A 287 -11.17 -20.64 15.82
N GLY A 288 -11.59 -19.72 14.95
CA GLY A 288 -12.91 -19.72 14.30
C GLY A 288 -14.07 -19.30 15.18
N ARG A 289 -13.85 -18.91 16.44
CA ARG A 289 -14.92 -18.44 17.33
C ARG A 289 -15.30 -17.00 16.98
N GLU A 290 -16.54 -16.63 17.26
CA GLU A 290 -16.95 -15.23 17.26
C GLU A 290 -16.18 -14.46 18.34
N ASP A 291 -15.45 -13.41 17.93
CA ASP A 291 -14.59 -12.65 18.84
C ASP A 291 -14.29 -11.23 18.29
N ILE A 292 -13.96 -10.33 19.23
CA ILE A 292 -13.34 -9.02 18.96
C ILE A 292 -12.09 -8.94 19.83
N HIS A 293 -10.93 -9.12 19.20
CA HIS A 293 -9.65 -8.99 19.90
C HIS A 293 -9.01 -7.63 19.60
N ILE A 294 -8.74 -6.86 20.64
CA ILE A 294 -8.17 -5.52 20.56
C ILE A 294 -6.66 -5.62 20.78
N HIS A 295 -5.89 -5.30 19.74
CA HIS A 295 -4.45 -5.08 19.79
C HIS A 295 -4.16 -3.57 19.79
N ASP A 296 -2.98 -3.16 20.21
CA ASP A 296 -2.59 -1.74 20.24
C ASP A 296 -2.66 -1.06 18.86
N ASP A 297 -2.37 -1.81 17.79
CA ASP A 297 -2.25 -1.28 16.44
C ASP A 297 -3.43 -1.65 15.53
N PHE A 298 -4.23 -2.65 15.88
CA PHE A 298 -5.36 -3.13 15.06
C PHE A 298 -6.39 -3.88 15.91
N ILE A 299 -7.53 -4.17 15.30
CA ILE A 299 -8.61 -4.93 15.97
C ILE A 299 -8.99 -6.08 15.06
N VAL A 300 -8.84 -7.31 15.54
CA VAL A 300 -9.31 -8.51 14.83
C VAL A 300 -10.77 -8.77 15.18
N MET A 301 -11.62 -8.92 14.17
CA MET A 301 -13.06 -9.12 14.32
C MET A 301 -13.50 -10.33 13.50
N HIS A 302 -14.09 -11.33 14.16
CA HIS A 302 -14.63 -12.51 13.50
C HIS A 302 -16.05 -12.81 13.98
N GLY A 303 -16.97 -13.18 13.05
CA GLY A 303 -18.38 -13.47 13.34
C GLY A 303 -19.22 -12.22 13.71
N VAL A 304 -18.59 -11.06 13.85
CA VAL A 304 -19.23 -9.79 14.21
C VAL A 304 -19.07 -8.78 13.08
N GLY A 305 -20.10 -8.01 12.79
CA GLY A 305 -20.03 -6.97 11.76
C GLY A 305 -19.18 -5.77 12.20
N ARG A 306 -18.64 -5.03 11.22
CA ARG A 306 -17.95 -3.73 11.48
C ARG A 306 -18.76 -2.80 12.39
N GLY A 307 -20.09 -2.89 12.33
CA GLY A 307 -21.01 -2.13 13.14
C GLY A 307 -20.99 -2.43 14.64
N ALA A 308 -20.41 -3.56 15.06
CA ALA A 308 -20.27 -3.88 16.49
C ALA A 308 -19.45 -2.82 17.25
N ARG A 309 -18.64 -2.01 16.53
CA ARG A 309 -17.90 -0.88 17.09
C ARG A 309 -18.25 0.47 16.44
N ALA A 310 -19.44 0.56 15.82
CA ALA A 310 -19.84 1.73 15.02
C ALA A 310 -20.10 3.00 15.84
N TYR A 311 -20.28 2.87 17.14
CA TYR A 311 -20.80 3.97 17.99
C TYR A 311 -19.75 4.61 18.89
N GLY A 312 -18.47 4.51 18.55
CA GLY A 312 -17.42 5.17 19.30
C GLY A 312 -17.00 4.44 20.57
N TRP A 313 -15.91 4.88 21.14
CA TRP A 313 -15.41 4.41 22.42
C TRP A 313 -16.04 5.19 23.58
N PRO A 314 -16.36 4.53 24.71
CA PRO A 314 -16.29 3.09 24.89
C PRO A 314 -17.60 2.42 24.42
N VAL A 315 -17.57 1.72 23.30
CA VAL A 315 -18.62 0.74 23.07
C VAL A 315 -18.54 -0.28 24.21
N TYR A 316 -19.68 -0.67 24.74
CA TYR A 316 -19.79 -1.76 25.70
C TYR A 316 -19.04 -2.98 25.12
N ILE A 317 -17.84 -3.20 25.60
CA ILE A 317 -17.12 -4.45 25.38
C ILE A 317 -17.65 -5.38 26.45
N PRO A 318 -18.35 -6.47 26.10
CA PRO A 318 -18.75 -7.47 27.08
C PRO A 318 -17.55 -7.84 27.95
N GLU A 319 -17.75 -8.00 29.27
CA GLU A 319 -16.68 -8.25 30.25
C GLU A 319 -15.75 -9.41 29.85
N GLN A 320 -16.30 -10.41 29.12
CA GLN A 320 -15.54 -11.53 28.56
C GLN A 320 -14.43 -11.13 27.60
N PHE A 321 -14.55 -9.99 26.90
CA PHE A 321 -13.56 -9.46 25.96
C PHE A 321 -12.64 -8.39 26.57
N GLN A 322 -12.96 -7.87 27.77
CA GLN A 322 -12.11 -6.90 28.46
C GLN A 322 -10.82 -7.53 29.02
N LYS A 323 -10.79 -8.86 29.19
CA LYS A 323 -9.65 -9.58 29.76
C LYS A 323 -8.47 -9.76 28.79
N ASN A 324 -8.65 -9.45 27.51
CA ASN A 324 -7.64 -9.64 26.47
C ASN A 324 -6.88 -8.34 26.13
N ARG A 325 -6.85 -7.35 27.00
CA ARG A 325 -5.88 -6.25 26.91
C ARG A 325 -4.54 -6.80 27.35
N THR A 326 -3.76 -7.33 26.42
CA THR A 326 -2.34 -7.56 26.65
C THR A 326 -1.66 -6.21 26.77
N ARG A 327 -0.96 -6.05 27.90
CA ARG A 327 -0.10 -4.89 28.18
C ARG A 327 1.13 -4.92 27.29
#